data_f062158abe7eae9ba18391119e126aa5
#
_entry.id   f062158abe7eae9ba18391119e126aa5
#
_cell.length_a   1.000
_cell.length_b   1.000
_cell.length_c   1.000
_cell.angle_alpha   90.00
_cell.angle_beta   90.00
_cell.angle_gamma   90.00
#
_symmetry.space_group_name_H-M   'P 1'
#
loop_
_entity.id
_entity.type
_entity.pdbx_description
1 polymer ?
#
loop_
_entity_poly.entity_id
_entity_poly.type
_entity_poly.pdbx_seq_one_letter_code
_entity_poly.pdbx_strand_id
1 'polypeptide(L)'
;PVDFTNRYDAILKQYQDVIVSIDPLWRPVGTSWNEIMPTKEDFALQSNICEHTEFVGNIASSMVFDFVAHDKSCLFFDYEQPQLQKGIRDIGQNYKYIHFRSMPNKEAALFVYDKKELTAIVKAILEGNQSNVPVGKKWFDVVVGTEPTKASQKIWEIINVLVDK
;
A
#
# COMPACT_ATOMS: atom_id res chain seq x y z
N PRO A 1 0.95 -5.27 8.65
CA PRO A 1 0.96 -6.27 9.71
C PRO A 1 0.53 -5.65 11.02
N VAL A 2 -0.25 -6.38 11.78
CA VAL A 2 -0.68 -5.97 13.10
C VAL A 2 0.53 -5.87 14.04
N ASP A 3 0.62 -4.81 14.83
CA ASP A 3 1.68 -4.68 15.82
C ASP A 3 1.40 -5.51 17.07
N PHE A 4 1.93 -6.72 17.10
CA PHE A 4 1.80 -7.61 18.25
C PHE A 4 2.73 -7.24 19.43
N THR A 5 3.53 -6.19 19.29
CA THR A 5 4.56 -5.82 20.28
C THR A 5 4.26 -4.53 21.02
N ASN A 6 3.14 -3.89 20.73
CA ASN A 6 2.70 -2.62 21.33
C ASN A 6 3.74 -1.50 21.24
N ARG A 7 4.64 -1.57 20.23
CA ARG A 7 5.74 -0.61 20.09
C ARG A 7 5.28 0.79 19.69
N TYR A 8 4.07 0.92 19.20
CA TYR A 8 3.49 2.20 18.79
C TYR A 8 2.60 2.85 19.85
N ASP A 9 2.30 2.15 20.97
CA ASP A 9 1.38 2.64 21.99
C ASP A 9 1.74 4.03 22.53
N ALA A 10 3.02 4.28 22.78
CA ALA A 10 3.47 5.57 23.28
C ALA A 10 3.18 6.71 22.28
N ILE A 11 3.41 6.47 20.99
CA ILE A 11 3.14 7.45 19.91
C ILE A 11 1.64 7.61 19.71
N LEU A 12 0.87 6.53 19.67
CA LEU A 12 -0.58 6.57 19.52
C LEU A 12 -1.21 7.35 20.69
N LYS A 13 -0.75 7.11 21.92
CA LYS A 13 -1.20 7.88 23.09
C LYS A 13 -0.83 9.36 23.02
N GLN A 14 0.41 9.67 22.59
CA GLN A 14 0.88 11.04 22.47
C GLN A 14 0.07 11.86 21.44
N TYR A 15 -0.37 11.21 20.36
CA TYR A 15 -1.05 11.87 19.24
C TYR A 15 -2.49 11.38 19.06
N GLN A 16 -3.14 10.93 20.14
CA GLN A 16 -4.50 10.37 20.12
C GLN A 16 -5.56 11.29 19.52
N ASP A 17 -5.33 12.61 19.54
CA ASP A 17 -6.26 13.60 18.98
C ASP A 17 -6.14 13.72 17.43
N VAL A 18 -5.09 13.15 16.84
CA VAL A 18 -4.81 13.29 15.40
C VAL A 18 -4.49 11.95 14.71
N ILE A 19 -4.17 10.91 15.47
CA ILE A 19 -3.87 9.56 14.93
C ILE A 19 -4.95 8.59 15.41
N VAL A 20 -5.58 7.93 14.46
CA VAL A 20 -6.52 6.82 14.71
C VAL A 20 -5.86 5.52 14.24
N SER A 21 -5.77 4.54 15.15
CA SER A 21 -5.37 3.18 14.79
C SER A 21 -6.60 2.38 14.38
N ILE A 22 -6.55 1.78 13.21
CA ILE A 22 -7.63 0.93 12.68
C ILE A 22 -7.08 -0.47 12.52
N ASP A 23 -7.63 -1.43 13.25
CA ASP A 23 -7.27 -2.82 13.13
C ASP A 23 -7.92 -3.45 11.89
N PRO A 24 -7.20 -4.34 11.18
CA PRO A 24 -7.79 -5.10 10.08
C PRO A 24 -8.84 -6.09 10.63
N LEU A 25 -9.89 -6.30 9.83
CA LEU A 25 -10.99 -7.21 10.18
C LEU A 25 -10.74 -8.63 9.64
N TRP A 26 -9.51 -9.09 9.72
CA TRP A 26 -9.10 -10.43 9.32
C TRP A 26 -9.56 -11.48 10.33
N ARG A 27 -9.73 -12.69 9.84
CA ARG A 27 -9.85 -13.87 10.72
C ARG A 27 -8.59 -14.72 10.62
N PRO A 28 -8.04 -15.22 11.73
CA PRO A 28 -6.97 -16.21 11.69
C PRO A 28 -7.50 -17.53 11.14
N VAL A 29 -6.71 -18.19 10.28
CA VAL A 29 -7.00 -19.53 9.74
C VAL A 29 -5.92 -20.55 10.12
N GLY A 30 -4.87 -20.11 10.82
CA GLY A 30 -3.77 -20.90 11.35
C GLY A 30 -3.11 -20.20 12.53
N THR A 31 -1.89 -20.63 12.87
CA THR A 31 -1.14 -20.15 14.04
C THR A 31 -0.05 -19.12 13.69
N SER A 32 0.32 -19.03 12.42
CA SER A 32 1.35 -18.09 11.95
C SER A 32 0.72 -16.72 11.65
N TRP A 33 1.51 -15.69 11.77
CA TRP A 33 1.08 -14.29 11.56
C TRP A 33 0.53 -14.01 10.16
N ASN A 34 0.91 -14.81 9.16
CA ASN A 34 0.47 -14.70 7.77
C ASN A 34 -0.66 -15.69 7.41
N GLU A 35 -1.09 -16.53 8.35
CA GLU A 35 -2.23 -17.44 8.18
C GLU A 35 -3.53 -16.73 8.58
N ILE A 36 -3.88 -15.73 7.78
CA ILE A 36 -5.05 -14.90 7.95
C ILE A 36 -5.89 -14.91 6.67
N MET A 37 -7.19 -14.71 6.82
CA MET A 37 -8.11 -14.53 5.71
C MET A 37 -8.87 -13.23 5.88
N PRO A 38 -8.85 -12.33 4.89
CA PRO A 38 -9.66 -11.13 4.93
C PRO A 38 -11.15 -11.49 4.89
N THR A 39 -11.97 -10.70 5.55
CA THR A 39 -13.43 -10.82 5.53
C THR A 39 -14.04 -9.87 4.50
N LYS A 40 -15.35 -9.97 4.26
CA LYS A 40 -16.06 -8.99 3.42
C LYS A 40 -16.03 -7.59 4.05
N GLU A 41 -16.11 -7.55 5.37
CA GLU A 41 -16.04 -6.32 6.16
C GLU A 41 -14.65 -5.67 6.04
N ASP A 42 -13.58 -6.48 5.99
CA ASP A 42 -12.22 -6.00 5.79
C ASP A 42 -12.03 -5.36 4.40
N PHE A 43 -12.55 -6.01 3.35
CA PHE A 43 -12.55 -5.41 2.01
C PHE A 43 -13.35 -4.11 1.94
N ALA A 44 -14.53 -4.06 2.60
CA ALA A 44 -15.32 -2.85 2.67
C ALA A 44 -14.59 -1.73 3.43
N LEU A 45 -13.93 -2.06 4.54
CA LEU A 45 -13.11 -1.12 5.31
C LEU A 45 -11.97 -0.57 4.46
N GLN A 46 -11.22 -1.43 3.76
CA GLN A 46 -10.12 -1.03 2.89
C GLN A 46 -10.61 -0.10 1.76
N SER A 47 -11.71 -0.44 1.09
CA SER A 47 -12.28 0.40 0.05
C SER A 47 -12.72 1.77 0.59
N ASN A 48 -13.37 1.82 1.76
CA ASN A 48 -13.76 3.06 2.42
C ASN A 48 -12.54 3.91 2.82
N ILE A 49 -11.46 3.29 3.29
CA ILE A 49 -10.21 4.01 3.59
C ILE A 49 -9.66 4.65 2.30
N CYS A 50 -9.60 3.91 1.19
CA CYS A 50 -9.13 4.47 -0.09
C CYS A 50 -10.03 5.62 -0.59
N GLU A 51 -11.35 5.47 -0.46
CA GLU A 51 -12.32 6.47 -0.93
C GLU A 51 -12.26 7.77 -0.12
N HIS A 52 -12.17 7.65 1.21
CA HIS A 52 -12.34 8.78 2.15
C HIS A 52 -11.02 9.37 2.68
N THR A 53 -9.88 8.93 2.19
CA THR A 53 -8.58 9.53 2.51
C THR A 53 -8.00 10.29 1.32
N GLU A 54 -7.19 11.31 1.57
CA GLU A 54 -6.59 12.14 0.51
C GLU A 54 -5.40 11.45 -0.18
N PHE A 55 -4.61 10.69 0.58
CA PHE A 55 -3.45 9.94 0.07
C PHE A 55 -3.05 8.84 1.03
N VAL A 56 -2.16 7.94 0.59
CA VAL A 56 -1.51 6.95 1.46
C VAL A 56 0.00 7.17 1.53
N GLY A 57 0.58 6.98 2.73
CA GLY A 57 2.03 6.91 2.93
C GLY A 57 2.42 5.53 3.43
N ASN A 58 3.39 4.88 2.76
CA ASN A 58 3.83 3.53 3.13
C ASN A 58 5.28 3.24 2.68
N ILE A 59 5.77 2.05 3.02
CA ILE A 59 7.06 1.53 2.56
C ILE A 59 6.77 0.35 1.63
N ALA A 60 6.93 0.56 0.32
CA ALA A 60 6.84 -0.49 -0.69
C ALA A 60 5.61 -1.40 -0.53
N SER A 61 4.42 -0.80 -0.38
CA SER A 61 3.17 -1.54 -0.29
C SER A 61 2.41 -1.54 -1.61
N SER A 62 1.78 -2.67 -1.93
CA SER A 62 0.84 -2.79 -3.05
C SER A 62 -0.43 -1.94 -2.90
N MET A 63 -0.67 -1.33 -1.74
CA MET A 63 -1.74 -0.35 -1.54
C MET A 63 -1.68 0.84 -2.52
N VAL A 64 -0.53 1.07 -3.17
CA VAL A 64 -0.45 2.05 -4.26
C VAL A 64 -1.50 1.78 -5.34
N PHE A 65 -1.76 0.51 -5.66
CA PHE A 65 -2.75 0.12 -6.67
C PHE A 65 -4.18 0.40 -6.22
N ASP A 66 -4.48 0.13 -4.95
CA ASP A 66 -5.79 0.42 -4.36
C ASP A 66 -6.07 1.93 -4.40
N PHE A 67 -5.09 2.74 -3.98
CA PHE A 67 -5.24 4.20 -3.93
C PHE A 67 -5.33 4.84 -5.32
N VAL A 68 -4.48 4.45 -6.27
CA VAL A 68 -4.58 5.02 -7.63
C VAL A 68 -5.85 4.60 -8.36
N ALA A 69 -6.45 3.44 -8.03
CA ALA A 69 -7.76 3.04 -8.52
C ALA A 69 -8.88 3.97 -8.03
N HIS A 70 -8.70 4.58 -6.85
CA HIS A 70 -9.59 5.60 -6.27
C HIS A 70 -9.15 7.05 -6.56
N ASP A 71 -8.28 7.27 -7.56
CA ASP A 71 -7.77 8.60 -7.91
C ASP A 71 -6.99 9.30 -6.78
N LYS A 72 -6.37 8.52 -5.88
CA LYS A 72 -5.61 9.02 -4.73
C LYS A 72 -4.12 8.82 -4.90
N SER A 73 -3.33 9.76 -4.40
CA SER A 73 -1.88 9.71 -4.44
C SER A 73 -1.28 8.73 -3.43
N CYS A 74 -0.09 8.19 -3.76
CA CYS A 74 0.66 7.32 -2.88
C CYS A 74 2.08 7.86 -2.68
N LEU A 75 2.50 7.99 -1.40
CA LEU A 75 3.85 8.31 -1.00
C LEU A 75 4.60 7.03 -0.62
N PHE A 76 5.81 6.89 -1.14
CA PHE A 76 6.75 5.85 -0.75
C PHE A 76 7.89 6.45 0.06
N PHE A 77 8.03 6.00 1.32
CA PHE A 77 9.16 6.38 2.16
C PHE A 77 10.39 5.56 1.78
N ASP A 78 11.41 6.20 1.22
CA ASP A 78 12.66 5.58 0.78
C ASP A 78 13.86 6.30 1.43
N TYR A 79 13.83 6.40 2.76
CA TYR A 79 14.93 6.95 3.55
C TYR A 79 15.18 6.13 4.80
N GLU A 80 16.47 5.98 5.14
CA GLU A 80 16.91 5.22 6.30
C GLU A 80 16.68 5.99 7.60
N GLN A 81 16.41 5.23 8.66
CA GLN A 81 16.37 5.75 10.02
C GLN A 81 17.73 5.54 10.67
N PRO A 82 18.49 6.60 11.05
CA PRO A 82 19.85 6.47 11.59
C PRO A 82 19.95 5.62 12.86
N GLN A 83 18.82 5.43 13.57
CA GLN A 83 18.77 4.68 14.83
C GLN A 83 18.45 3.19 14.64
N LEU A 84 18.26 2.73 13.39
CA LEU A 84 17.99 1.32 13.14
C LEU A 84 19.21 0.47 13.51
N GLN A 85 18.94 -0.62 14.24
CA GLN A 85 19.98 -1.54 14.71
C GLN A 85 20.70 -2.21 13.52
N LYS A 86 21.99 -2.51 13.69
CA LYS A 86 22.76 -3.31 12.73
C LYS A 86 22.00 -4.59 12.39
N GLY A 87 21.81 -4.88 11.10
CA GLY A 87 21.15 -6.07 10.60
C GLY A 87 19.69 -5.88 10.17
N ILE A 88 19.10 -4.70 10.34
CA ILE A 88 17.83 -4.38 9.73
C ILE A 88 18.06 -4.12 8.23
N ARG A 89 17.18 -4.69 7.42
CA ARG A 89 17.25 -4.58 5.97
C ARG A 89 17.07 -3.11 5.55
N ASP A 90 17.96 -2.64 4.69
CA ASP A 90 17.85 -1.35 3.98
C ASP A 90 16.45 -1.22 3.36
N ILE A 91 15.78 -0.08 3.62
CA ILE A 91 14.43 0.21 3.12
C ILE A 91 14.38 0.10 1.60
N GLY A 92 15.41 0.59 0.90
CA GLY A 92 15.52 0.52 -0.55
C GLY A 92 15.48 -0.90 -1.12
N GLN A 93 15.77 -1.94 -0.32
CA GLN A 93 15.64 -3.34 -0.77
C GLN A 93 14.18 -3.73 -1.00
N ASN A 94 13.22 -3.11 -0.30
CA ASN A 94 11.81 -3.40 -0.47
C ASN A 94 11.31 -3.00 -1.87
N TYR A 95 11.89 -1.97 -2.47
CA TYR A 95 11.54 -1.51 -3.83
C TYR A 95 12.17 -2.36 -4.95
N LYS A 96 12.96 -3.40 -4.62
CA LYS A 96 13.57 -4.34 -5.57
C LYS A 96 12.74 -5.61 -5.82
N TYR A 97 11.62 -5.78 -5.12
CA TYR A 97 10.71 -6.90 -5.39
C TYR A 97 10.13 -6.82 -6.81
N ILE A 98 9.74 -7.99 -7.34
CA ILE A 98 9.38 -8.13 -8.76
C ILE A 98 8.25 -7.20 -9.21
N HIS A 99 7.24 -7.01 -8.38
CA HIS A 99 6.12 -6.13 -8.72
C HIS A 99 6.53 -4.65 -8.78
N PHE A 100 7.51 -4.20 -7.98
CA PHE A 100 8.06 -2.84 -8.09
C PHE A 100 8.96 -2.65 -9.31
N ARG A 101 9.58 -3.73 -9.83
CA ARG A 101 10.36 -3.69 -11.07
C ARG A 101 9.50 -3.52 -12.32
N SER A 102 8.18 -3.74 -12.23
CA SER A 102 7.22 -3.46 -13.31
C SER A 102 6.79 -1.99 -13.36
N MET A 103 7.24 -1.17 -12.40
CA MET A 103 6.96 0.27 -12.36
C MET A 103 7.47 0.93 -13.66
N PRO A 104 6.63 1.66 -14.42
CA PRO A 104 7.02 2.24 -15.70
C PRO A 104 8.11 3.30 -15.55
N ASN A 105 8.02 4.11 -14.51
CA ASN A 105 9.05 5.05 -14.06
C ASN A 105 8.76 5.44 -12.60
N LYS A 106 9.68 6.21 -11.98
CA LYS A 106 9.56 6.62 -10.56
C LYS A 106 8.41 7.59 -10.27
N GLU A 107 7.78 8.16 -11.30
CA GLU A 107 6.62 9.05 -11.13
C GLU A 107 5.33 8.27 -10.82
N ALA A 108 5.36 6.94 -10.89
CA ALA A 108 4.21 6.09 -10.54
C ALA A 108 3.88 6.10 -9.03
N ALA A 109 4.77 6.61 -8.20
CA ALA A 109 4.55 6.94 -6.79
C ALA A 109 5.35 8.19 -6.42
N LEU A 110 4.99 8.87 -5.34
CA LEU A 110 5.72 10.04 -4.85
C LEU A 110 6.75 9.55 -3.82
N PHE A 111 8.02 9.53 -4.21
CA PHE A 111 9.10 9.09 -3.31
C PHE A 111 9.53 10.22 -2.38
N VAL A 112 9.68 9.88 -1.10
CA VAL A 112 10.23 10.73 -0.05
C VAL A 112 11.59 10.17 0.34
N TYR A 113 12.67 10.87 -0.03
CA TYR A 113 14.04 10.44 0.22
C TYR A 113 14.65 11.06 1.50
N ASP A 114 14.07 12.16 2.01
CA ASP A 114 14.41 12.76 3.31
C ASP A 114 13.12 13.15 4.03
N LYS A 115 13.04 12.85 5.33
CA LYS A 115 11.91 13.26 6.17
C LYS A 115 11.62 14.76 6.15
N LYS A 116 12.60 15.59 5.83
CA LYS A 116 12.45 17.06 5.72
C LYS A 116 11.58 17.47 4.54
N GLU A 117 11.49 16.63 3.51
CA GLU A 117 10.69 16.89 2.30
C GLU A 117 9.21 16.58 2.53
N LEU A 118 8.90 15.74 3.54
CA LEU A 118 7.54 15.20 3.75
C LEU A 118 6.47 16.29 3.85
N THR A 119 6.70 17.33 4.64
CA THR A 119 5.73 18.41 4.83
C THR A 119 5.42 19.13 3.52
N ALA A 120 6.43 19.40 2.70
CA ALA A 120 6.27 20.10 1.43
C ALA A 120 5.51 19.22 0.42
N ILE A 121 5.84 17.92 0.35
CA ILE A 121 5.16 16.96 -0.54
C ILE A 121 3.69 16.81 -0.14
N VAL A 122 3.40 16.59 1.14
CA VAL A 122 2.03 16.46 1.65
C VAL A 122 1.22 17.72 1.34
N LYS A 123 1.78 18.91 1.58
CA LYS A 123 1.12 20.18 1.25
C LYS A 123 0.81 20.27 -0.24
N ALA A 124 1.76 19.92 -1.11
CA ALA A 124 1.57 19.96 -2.56
C ALA A 124 0.46 18.99 -3.03
N ILE A 125 0.34 17.81 -2.40
CA ILE A 125 -0.77 16.87 -2.67
C ILE A 125 -2.11 17.48 -2.27
N LEU A 126 -2.20 18.00 -1.05
CA LEU A 126 -3.45 18.57 -0.51
C LEU A 126 -3.92 19.82 -1.29
N GLU A 127 -2.99 20.57 -1.88
CA GLU A 127 -3.26 21.72 -2.75
C GLU A 127 -3.53 21.30 -4.21
N GLY A 128 -3.45 20.02 -4.55
CA GLY A 128 -3.62 19.53 -5.93
C GLY A 128 -2.44 19.85 -6.88
N ASN A 129 -1.31 20.30 -6.34
CA ASN A 129 -0.13 20.71 -7.12
C ASN A 129 0.78 19.53 -7.47
N GLN A 130 0.60 18.38 -6.81
CA GLN A 130 1.40 17.17 -7.04
C GLN A 130 0.54 15.90 -6.95
N SER A 131 0.67 15.00 -7.94
CA SER A 131 -0.03 13.73 -7.96
C SER A 131 0.74 12.71 -8.80
N ASN A 132 0.76 11.46 -8.35
CA ASN A 132 1.30 10.33 -9.13
C ASN A 132 0.19 9.54 -9.85
N VAL A 133 -1.07 9.90 -9.70
CA VAL A 133 -2.22 9.13 -10.20
C VAL A 133 -2.14 8.81 -11.69
N PRO A 134 -1.81 9.73 -12.61
CA PRO A 134 -1.79 9.42 -14.03
C PRO A 134 -0.77 8.34 -14.42
N VAL A 135 0.41 8.34 -13.78
CA VAL A 135 1.46 7.33 -14.02
C VAL A 135 1.20 6.06 -13.20
N GLY A 136 0.70 6.22 -11.98
CA GLY A 136 0.28 5.12 -11.12
C GLY A 136 -0.81 4.25 -11.75
N LYS A 137 -1.79 4.84 -12.43
CA LYS A 137 -2.81 4.10 -13.20
C LYS A 137 -2.21 3.28 -14.34
N LYS A 138 -1.21 3.79 -15.05
CA LYS A 138 -0.49 2.99 -16.06
C LYS A 138 0.22 1.80 -15.44
N TRP A 139 0.79 1.97 -14.26
CA TRP A 139 1.39 0.87 -13.52
C TRP A 139 0.35 -0.13 -13.02
N PHE A 140 -0.79 0.35 -12.52
CA PHE A 140 -1.94 -0.49 -12.17
C PHE A 140 -2.35 -1.38 -13.36
N ASP A 141 -2.50 -0.83 -14.55
CA ASP A 141 -2.87 -1.58 -15.76
C ASP A 141 -1.84 -2.67 -16.11
N VAL A 142 -0.55 -2.42 -15.88
CA VAL A 142 0.52 -3.42 -16.09
C VAL A 142 0.40 -4.59 -15.12
N VAL A 143 0.05 -4.33 -13.85
CA VAL A 143 0.06 -5.35 -12.78
C VAL A 143 -1.29 -6.06 -12.67
N VAL A 144 -2.37 -5.31 -12.74
CA VAL A 144 -3.74 -5.80 -12.49
C VAL A 144 -4.47 -6.12 -13.79
N GLY A 145 -4.08 -5.48 -14.88
CA GLY A 145 -4.72 -5.58 -16.18
C GLY A 145 -5.81 -4.53 -16.40
N THR A 146 -6.22 -4.38 -17.64
CA THR A 146 -7.18 -3.35 -18.08
C THR A 146 -8.65 -3.67 -17.74
N GLU A 147 -8.93 -4.90 -17.30
CA GLU A 147 -10.27 -5.35 -16.93
C GLU A 147 -10.27 -6.01 -15.53
N PRO A 148 -9.94 -5.27 -14.45
CA PRO A 148 -9.80 -5.84 -13.11
C PRO A 148 -11.09 -6.48 -12.59
N THR A 149 -12.26 -5.97 -12.97
CA THR A 149 -13.56 -6.52 -12.60
C THR A 149 -13.84 -7.92 -13.20
N LYS A 150 -13.11 -8.31 -14.23
CA LYS A 150 -13.19 -9.64 -14.86
C LYS A 150 -12.11 -10.61 -14.40
N ALA A 151 -11.25 -10.22 -13.45
CA ALA A 151 -10.11 -11.03 -13.02
C ALA A 151 -10.54 -12.42 -12.55
N SER A 152 -11.56 -12.51 -11.70
CA SER A 152 -12.07 -13.79 -11.20
C SER A 152 -12.61 -14.69 -12.34
N GLN A 153 -13.34 -14.11 -13.30
CA GLN A 153 -13.84 -14.86 -14.47
C GLN A 153 -12.68 -15.41 -15.29
N LYS A 154 -11.68 -14.58 -15.60
CA LYS A 154 -10.49 -15.00 -16.37
C LYS A 154 -9.70 -16.13 -15.66
N ILE A 155 -9.57 -16.06 -14.33
CA ILE A 155 -8.92 -17.12 -13.54
C ILE A 155 -9.71 -18.43 -13.68
N TRP A 156 -11.03 -18.41 -13.54
CA TRP A 156 -11.85 -19.61 -13.69
C TRP A 156 -11.82 -20.18 -15.10
N GLU A 157 -11.83 -19.36 -16.14
CA GLU A 157 -11.68 -19.79 -17.52
C GLU A 157 -10.37 -20.55 -17.74
N ILE A 158 -9.24 -20.04 -17.18
CA ILE A 158 -7.93 -20.72 -17.26
C ILE A 158 -7.95 -22.05 -16.49
N ILE A 159 -8.52 -22.07 -15.28
CA ILE A 159 -8.62 -23.29 -14.47
C ILE A 159 -9.40 -24.36 -15.24
N ASN A 160 -10.56 -24.03 -15.82
CA ASN A 160 -11.36 -24.97 -16.58
C ASN A 160 -10.59 -25.55 -17.77
N VAL A 161 -9.87 -24.73 -18.53
CA VAL A 161 -9.02 -25.21 -19.64
C VAL A 161 -7.91 -26.16 -19.18
N LEU A 162 -7.42 -26.01 -17.94
CA LEU A 162 -6.38 -26.90 -17.40
C LEU A 162 -6.94 -28.22 -16.87
N VAL A 163 -8.19 -28.21 -16.38
CA VAL A 163 -8.85 -29.42 -15.82
C VAL A 163 -9.41 -30.31 -16.92
N ASP A 164 -9.84 -29.73 -18.05
CA ASP A 164 -10.41 -30.46 -19.20
C ASP A 164 -9.33 -31.12 -20.10
N LYS A 165 -8.04 -31.08 -19.71
CA LYS A 165 -6.91 -31.76 -20.37
C LYS A 165 -6.52 -33.02 -19.61
#